data_f73455dc8f8c2bf222f743e37d3b760d
#
_entry.id   f73455dc8f8c2bf222f743e37d3b760d
#
_cell.length_a   1.000
_cell.length_b   1.000
_cell.length_c   1.000
_cell.angle_alpha   90.00
_cell.angle_beta   90.00
_cell.angle_gamma   90.00
#
_symmetry.space_group_name_H-M   'P 1'
#
loop_
_entity.id
_entity.type
_entity.pdbx_description
1 polymer ?
#
loop_
_entity_poly.entity_id
_entity_poly.type
_entity_poly.pdbx_seq_one_letter_code
_entity_poly.pdbx_strand_id
1 'polypeptide(L)'
;MIWDRISHPEDGLTERKPESAGERDFKETITAFANSVPPGAEGVLFVGVADKNGEILGCKGVESLQKTISRLCSKDCYPPINHRLESREFDGKSVLAVIIPHSTLRPHFSGHAYRRVGSQNLKSDEAAYSDFIVARSSVGAKILEYRGKLVLVRTQGKKLGDHKPLPITYSEGGRFLLEACDPHTVTLQNVASGQKVFEQIENFFVSRDAATGQEMFIVRETRA
;
A
#
# COMPACT_ATOMS: atom_id res chain seq x y z
N MET A 1 6.00 -18.27 12.44
CA MET A 1 5.84 -18.83 11.06
C MET A 1 4.46 -18.47 10.51
N ILE A 2 4.21 -18.53 9.17
CA ILE A 2 2.88 -18.18 8.63
C ILE A 2 1.77 -19.07 9.17
N TRP A 3 2.05 -20.34 9.41
CA TRP A 3 1.08 -21.34 9.88
C TRP A 3 0.57 -21.10 11.30
N ASP A 4 1.30 -20.35 12.14
CA ASP A 4 0.85 -19.97 13.48
C ASP A 4 -0.35 -19.00 13.41
N ARG A 5 -0.48 -18.29 12.29
CA ARG A 5 -1.57 -17.33 12.04
C ARG A 5 -2.91 -17.99 11.74
N ILE A 6 -2.93 -19.29 11.42
CA ILE A 6 -4.17 -19.99 11.04
C ILE A 6 -5.20 -20.03 12.20
N SER A 7 -4.71 -20.06 13.45
CA SER A 7 -5.54 -20.08 14.65
C SER A 7 -5.87 -18.70 15.22
N HIS A 8 -5.20 -17.64 14.70
CA HIS A 8 -5.45 -16.27 15.18
C HIS A 8 -6.69 -15.67 14.50
N PRO A 9 -7.36 -14.69 15.12
CA PRO A 9 -8.43 -13.95 14.46
C PRO A 9 -7.96 -13.34 13.13
N GLU A 10 -8.90 -13.17 12.19
CA GLU A 10 -8.62 -12.46 10.95
C GLU A 10 -8.28 -10.99 11.21
N ASP A 11 -7.35 -10.48 10.45
CA ASP A 11 -6.86 -9.10 10.56
C ASP A 11 -6.53 -8.51 9.17
N GLY A 12 -5.79 -7.41 9.14
CA GLY A 12 -5.32 -6.78 7.90
C GLY A 12 -4.39 -7.64 7.04
N LEU A 13 -3.85 -8.73 7.58
CA LEU A 13 -2.84 -9.57 6.93
C LEU A 13 -3.22 -11.07 6.88
N THR A 14 -4.34 -11.45 7.47
CA THR A 14 -4.78 -12.86 7.54
C THR A 14 -6.25 -12.98 7.16
N GLU A 15 -6.54 -13.91 6.27
CA GLU A 15 -7.88 -14.28 5.87
C GLU A 15 -8.01 -15.79 5.79
N ARG A 16 -9.18 -16.31 6.10
CA ARG A 16 -9.54 -17.73 5.99
C ARG A 16 -10.73 -17.89 5.07
N LYS A 17 -10.70 -18.90 4.23
CA LYS A 17 -11.84 -19.23 3.36
C LYS A 17 -11.96 -20.74 3.17
N PRO A 18 -13.20 -21.26 3.14
CA PRO A 18 -13.42 -22.61 2.68
C PRO A 18 -13.05 -22.74 1.19
N GLU A 19 -12.71 -23.94 0.74
CA GLU A 19 -12.46 -24.19 -0.70
C GLU A 19 -13.66 -23.80 -1.56
N SER A 20 -14.87 -23.92 -1.02
CA SER A 20 -16.13 -23.60 -1.69
C SER A 20 -16.41 -22.09 -1.87
N ALA A 21 -15.58 -21.20 -1.33
CA ALA A 21 -15.75 -19.75 -1.48
C ALA A 21 -15.70 -19.29 -2.95
N GLY A 22 -14.92 -19.98 -3.77
CA GLY A 22 -14.86 -19.77 -5.20
C GLY A 22 -13.87 -18.69 -5.64
N GLU A 23 -13.63 -18.68 -6.95
CA GLU A 23 -12.56 -17.85 -7.57
C GLU A 23 -12.75 -16.35 -7.36
N ARG A 24 -14.01 -15.89 -7.35
CA ARG A 24 -14.30 -14.47 -7.15
C ARG A 24 -13.81 -13.99 -5.79
N ASP A 25 -14.15 -14.71 -4.73
CA ASP A 25 -13.78 -14.33 -3.36
C ASP A 25 -12.28 -14.44 -3.14
N PHE A 26 -11.63 -15.43 -3.77
CA PHE A 26 -10.16 -15.52 -3.76
C PHE A 26 -9.51 -14.32 -4.45
N LYS A 27 -10.00 -13.92 -5.64
CA LYS A 27 -9.49 -12.75 -6.35
C LYS A 27 -9.64 -11.47 -5.56
N GLU A 28 -10.80 -11.24 -4.94
CA GLU A 28 -11.05 -10.06 -4.12
C GLU A 28 -10.06 -9.98 -2.96
N THR A 29 -9.85 -11.08 -2.23
CA THR A 29 -8.89 -11.14 -1.12
C THR A 29 -7.44 -10.97 -1.57
N ILE A 30 -7.02 -11.69 -2.61
CA ILE A 30 -5.67 -11.60 -3.17
C ILE A 30 -5.36 -10.17 -3.62
N THR A 31 -6.31 -9.53 -4.33
CA THR A 31 -6.18 -8.14 -4.80
C THR A 31 -6.12 -7.16 -3.62
N ALA A 32 -6.97 -7.37 -2.60
CA ALA A 32 -6.97 -6.54 -1.41
C ALA A 32 -5.64 -6.61 -0.64
N PHE A 33 -5.06 -7.81 -0.49
CA PHE A 33 -3.72 -7.96 0.09
C PHE A 33 -2.64 -7.30 -0.76
N ALA A 34 -2.62 -7.54 -2.07
CA ALA A 34 -1.63 -6.93 -2.96
C ALA A 34 -1.63 -5.41 -2.88
N ASN A 35 -2.81 -4.79 -2.67
CA ASN A 35 -2.96 -3.35 -2.53
C ASN A 35 -2.68 -2.81 -1.11
N SER A 36 -2.69 -3.66 -0.07
CA SER A 36 -2.69 -3.17 1.32
C SER A 36 -1.51 -3.63 2.15
N VAL A 37 -0.87 -4.76 1.80
CA VAL A 37 0.25 -5.30 2.60
C VAL A 37 1.41 -4.28 2.69
N PRO A 38 1.82 -3.86 3.89
CA PRO A 38 2.90 -2.89 4.04
C PRO A 38 4.27 -3.49 3.68
N PRO A 39 5.30 -2.65 3.44
CA PRO A 39 6.65 -3.11 3.21
C PRO A 39 7.15 -4.02 4.33
N GLY A 40 7.81 -5.12 3.96
CA GLY A 40 8.37 -6.10 4.92
C GLY A 40 7.36 -7.07 5.53
N ALA A 41 6.06 -6.97 5.18
CA ALA A 41 5.02 -7.89 5.62
C ALA A 41 4.48 -8.75 4.46
N GLU A 42 3.69 -9.77 4.83
CA GLU A 42 3.01 -10.67 3.90
C GLU A 42 1.55 -10.85 4.33
N GLY A 43 0.63 -10.75 3.37
CA GLY A 43 -0.76 -11.18 3.52
C GLY A 43 -0.86 -12.69 3.31
N VAL A 44 -1.69 -13.36 4.07
CA VAL A 44 -1.90 -14.81 3.93
C VAL A 44 -3.39 -15.12 3.87
N LEU A 45 -3.80 -15.75 2.78
CA LEU A 45 -5.12 -16.36 2.62
C LEU A 45 -4.97 -17.87 2.85
N PHE A 46 -5.59 -18.39 3.90
CA PHE A 46 -5.71 -19.83 4.14
C PHE A 46 -6.98 -20.37 3.48
N VAL A 47 -6.82 -21.28 2.53
CA VAL A 47 -7.93 -21.98 1.87
C VAL A 47 -8.09 -23.38 2.42
N GLY A 48 -9.32 -23.78 2.70
CA GLY A 48 -9.66 -25.02 3.41
C GLY A 48 -9.87 -24.80 4.91
N VAL A 49 -10.16 -23.55 5.32
CA VAL A 49 -10.41 -23.15 6.71
C VAL A 49 -11.73 -22.38 6.76
N ALA A 50 -12.54 -22.63 7.78
CA ALA A 50 -13.78 -21.90 7.99
C ALA A 50 -13.54 -20.47 8.48
N ASP A 51 -14.22 -19.48 7.87
CA ASP A 51 -14.06 -18.04 8.18
C ASP A 51 -14.32 -17.74 9.66
N LYS A 52 -15.44 -18.24 10.21
CA LYS A 52 -15.94 -17.78 11.52
C LYS A 52 -15.18 -18.35 12.72
N ASN A 53 -14.83 -19.62 12.67
CA ASN A 53 -14.29 -20.35 13.83
C ASN A 53 -12.87 -20.89 13.61
N GLY A 54 -12.31 -20.74 12.40
CA GLY A 54 -10.99 -21.26 12.08
C GLY A 54 -10.89 -22.78 12.00
N GLU A 55 -12.02 -23.48 11.90
CA GLU A 55 -12.06 -24.93 11.78
C GLU A 55 -11.39 -25.38 10.49
N ILE A 56 -10.52 -26.38 10.58
CA ILE A 56 -9.87 -26.97 9.42
C ILE A 56 -10.86 -27.86 8.68
N LEU A 57 -11.30 -27.37 7.53
CA LEU A 57 -12.21 -28.10 6.63
C LEU A 57 -11.44 -29.00 5.65
N GLY A 58 -10.26 -28.53 5.24
CA GLY A 58 -9.42 -29.16 4.23
C GLY A 58 -9.83 -28.81 2.80
N CYS A 59 -8.91 -29.03 1.86
CA CYS A 59 -9.11 -28.92 0.42
C CYS A 59 -9.12 -30.31 -0.20
N LYS A 60 -10.04 -30.58 -1.12
CA LYS A 60 -10.17 -31.86 -1.82
C LYS A 60 -9.13 -32.02 -2.93
N GLY A 61 -8.71 -30.91 -3.55
CA GLY A 61 -7.81 -30.93 -4.70
C GLY A 61 -6.77 -29.82 -4.63
N VAL A 62 -5.80 -29.92 -3.70
CA VAL A 62 -4.78 -28.88 -3.48
C VAL A 62 -4.00 -28.51 -4.76
N GLU A 63 -3.62 -29.51 -5.57
CA GLU A 63 -2.87 -29.26 -6.81
C GLU A 63 -3.69 -28.47 -7.84
N SER A 64 -4.97 -28.82 -8.05
CA SER A 64 -5.87 -28.07 -8.93
C SER A 64 -6.14 -26.67 -8.42
N LEU A 65 -6.28 -26.51 -7.09
CA LEU A 65 -6.44 -25.23 -6.45
C LEU A 65 -5.21 -24.33 -6.60
N GLN A 66 -4.00 -24.87 -6.46
CA GLN A 66 -2.75 -24.15 -6.72
C GLN A 66 -2.68 -23.64 -8.17
N LYS A 67 -3.03 -24.46 -9.15
CA LYS A 67 -3.11 -24.04 -10.57
C LYS A 67 -4.12 -22.92 -10.76
N THR A 68 -5.30 -23.02 -10.12
CA THR A 68 -6.35 -22.01 -10.17
C THR A 68 -5.83 -20.69 -9.57
N ILE A 69 -5.29 -20.69 -8.34
CA ILE A 69 -4.78 -19.49 -7.68
C ILE A 69 -3.66 -18.84 -8.50
N SER A 70 -2.72 -19.65 -9.04
CA SER A 70 -1.64 -19.12 -9.88
C SER A 70 -2.18 -18.46 -11.15
N ARG A 71 -3.22 -19.00 -11.78
CA ARG A 71 -3.90 -18.39 -12.92
C ARG A 71 -4.56 -17.06 -12.51
N LEU A 72 -5.30 -17.03 -11.38
CA LEU A 72 -5.94 -15.82 -10.87
C LEU A 72 -4.91 -14.70 -10.66
N CYS A 73 -3.79 -14.98 -10.01
CA CYS A 73 -2.74 -13.99 -9.75
C CYS A 73 -2.04 -13.50 -11.02
N SER A 74 -1.77 -14.40 -11.99
CA SER A 74 -0.93 -14.11 -13.14
C SER A 74 -1.69 -13.62 -14.37
N LYS A 75 -2.97 -14.00 -14.54
CA LYS A 75 -3.75 -13.71 -15.75
C LYS A 75 -5.03 -12.90 -15.48
N ASP A 76 -5.69 -13.13 -14.36
CA ASP A 76 -6.99 -12.53 -14.06
C ASP A 76 -6.87 -11.26 -13.20
N CYS A 77 -5.67 -10.99 -12.66
CA CYS A 77 -5.34 -9.74 -11.97
C CYS A 77 -4.39 -8.90 -12.82
N TYR A 78 -4.57 -7.59 -12.80
CA TYR A 78 -3.69 -6.64 -13.49
C TYR A 78 -3.29 -5.48 -12.57
N PRO A 79 -2.00 -5.09 -12.51
CA PRO A 79 -0.84 -5.90 -12.92
C PRO A 79 -0.83 -7.29 -12.28
N PRO A 80 -0.12 -8.29 -12.84
CA PRO A 80 0.01 -9.60 -12.21
C PRO A 80 0.50 -9.50 -10.76
N ILE A 81 -0.03 -10.36 -9.89
CA ILE A 81 0.29 -10.34 -8.46
C ILE A 81 1.35 -11.40 -8.17
N ASN A 82 2.46 -10.96 -7.58
CA ASN A 82 3.47 -11.88 -7.07
C ASN A 82 2.90 -12.66 -5.87
N HIS A 83 3.12 -13.96 -5.86
CA HIS A 83 2.57 -14.84 -4.82
C HIS A 83 3.45 -16.06 -4.59
N ARG A 84 3.30 -16.67 -3.43
CA ARG A 84 3.89 -17.94 -3.05
C ARG A 84 2.78 -18.85 -2.51
N LEU A 85 2.84 -20.14 -2.82
CA LEU A 85 1.88 -21.15 -2.39
C LEU A 85 2.58 -22.17 -1.51
N GLU A 86 2.01 -22.45 -0.35
CA GLU A 86 2.45 -23.48 0.55
C GLU A 86 1.27 -24.35 0.97
N SER A 87 1.42 -25.65 1.02
CA SER A 87 0.38 -26.55 1.55
C SER A 87 0.89 -27.25 2.80
N ARG A 88 -0.03 -27.49 3.73
CA ARG A 88 0.23 -28.25 4.95
C ARG A 88 -0.96 -29.14 5.30
N GLU A 89 -0.66 -30.29 5.86
CA GLU A 89 -1.67 -31.23 6.34
C GLU A 89 -1.90 -31.06 7.85
N PHE A 90 -3.16 -31.06 8.25
CA PHE A 90 -3.66 -31.02 9.62
C PHE A 90 -4.65 -32.15 9.81
N ASP A 91 -4.30 -33.15 10.60
CA ASP A 91 -5.17 -34.32 10.87
C ASP A 91 -5.77 -34.94 9.61
N GLY A 92 -4.97 -35.18 8.58
CA GLY A 92 -5.39 -35.73 7.30
C GLY A 92 -6.14 -34.76 6.37
N LYS A 93 -6.26 -33.49 6.72
CA LYS A 93 -6.91 -32.43 5.95
C LYS A 93 -5.85 -31.45 5.42
N SER A 94 -5.78 -31.30 4.11
CA SER A 94 -4.81 -30.39 3.48
C SER A 94 -5.34 -28.94 3.46
N VAL A 95 -4.53 -27.99 3.84
CA VAL A 95 -4.80 -26.55 3.76
C VAL A 95 -3.80 -25.90 2.83
N LEU A 96 -4.27 -24.97 1.99
CA LEU A 96 -3.42 -24.17 1.11
C LEU A 96 -3.28 -22.76 1.69
N ALA A 97 -2.03 -22.30 1.89
CA ALA A 97 -1.69 -20.91 2.19
C ALA A 97 -1.28 -20.18 0.90
N VAL A 98 -1.98 -19.10 0.57
CA VAL A 98 -1.66 -18.17 -0.51
C VAL A 98 -1.00 -16.95 0.13
N ILE A 99 0.29 -16.76 -0.14
CA ILE A 99 1.12 -15.74 0.50
C ILE A 99 1.37 -14.63 -0.49
N ILE A 100 0.94 -13.42 -0.15
CA ILE A 100 1.02 -12.22 -0.98
C ILE A 100 2.00 -11.24 -0.33
N PRO A 101 3.18 -11.02 -0.90
CA PRO A 101 4.13 -10.04 -0.40
C PRO A 101 3.68 -8.61 -0.73
N HIS A 102 4.34 -7.63 -0.10
CA HIS A 102 4.18 -6.23 -0.48
C HIS A 102 4.43 -6.04 -1.99
N SER A 103 3.56 -5.27 -2.63
CA SER A 103 3.70 -4.90 -4.05
C SER A 103 3.98 -3.41 -4.21
N THR A 104 4.95 -3.07 -5.06
CA THR A 104 5.22 -1.70 -5.53
C THR A 104 4.44 -1.34 -6.80
N LEU A 105 3.73 -2.31 -7.40
CA LEU A 105 2.98 -2.13 -8.65
C LEU A 105 1.50 -1.78 -8.42
N ARG A 106 1.16 -1.29 -7.23
CA ARG A 106 -0.21 -0.88 -6.91
C ARG A 106 -0.70 0.24 -7.82
N PRO A 107 -2.01 0.32 -8.12
CA PRO A 107 -3.07 -0.60 -7.73
C PRO A 107 -3.13 -1.85 -8.61
N HIS A 108 -3.47 -2.99 -7.99
CA HIS A 108 -3.84 -4.22 -8.66
C HIS A 108 -5.38 -4.29 -8.78
N PHE A 109 -5.84 -4.90 -9.86
CA PHE A 109 -7.27 -5.03 -10.20
C PHE A 109 -7.64 -6.49 -10.44
N SER A 110 -8.85 -6.85 -10.02
CA SER A 110 -9.52 -8.09 -10.42
C SER A 110 -10.97 -7.79 -10.86
N GLY A 111 -11.10 -6.87 -11.83
CA GLY A 111 -12.32 -6.16 -12.19
C GLY A 111 -12.42 -4.83 -11.43
N HIS A 112 -12.28 -4.84 -10.12
CA HIS A 112 -12.11 -3.65 -9.27
C HIS A 112 -10.77 -3.72 -8.54
N ALA A 113 -10.25 -2.58 -8.06
CA ALA A 113 -9.23 -2.58 -7.03
C ALA A 113 -9.92 -2.75 -5.68
N TYR A 114 -9.38 -3.64 -4.88
CA TYR A 114 -9.82 -3.85 -3.50
C TYR A 114 -8.69 -3.45 -2.55
N ARG A 115 -9.06 -2.96 -1.36
CA ARG A 115 -8.14 -2.69 -0.25
C ARG A 115 -8.58 -3.45 0.99
N ARG A 116 -7.64 -3.81 1.83
CA ARG A 116 -7.90 -4.44 3.12
C ARG A 116 -8.06 -3.37 4.20
N VAL A 117 -9.16 -3.40 4.94
CA VAL A 117 -9.40 -2.52 6.10
C VAL A 117 -9.82 -3.42 7.27
N GLY A 118 -8.91 -3.65 8.20
CA GLY A 118 -9.08 -4.70 9.20
C GLY A 118 -9.25 -6.07 8.53
N SER A 119 -10.30 -6.79 8.87
CA SER A 119 -10.64 -8.08 8.26
C SER A 119 -11.55 -7.99 7.02
N GLN A 120 -11.80 -6.77 6.47
CA GLN A 120 -12.73 -6.59 5.36
C GLN A 120 -12.01 -6.23 4.05
N ASN A 121 -12.50 -6.80 2.94
CA ASN A 121 -12.11 -6.41 1.60
C ASN A 121 -13.08 -5.36 1.07
N LEU A 122 -12.63 -4.12 0.90
CA LEU A 122 -13.43 -3.01 0.42
C LEU A 122 -13.03 -2.62 -0.99
N LYS A 123 -13.98 -2.28 -1.85
CA LYS A 123 -13.69 -1.63 -3.13
C LYS A 123 -13.01 -0.30 -2.87
N SER A 124 -11.96 -0.02 -3.62
CA SER A 124 -11.25 1.24 -3.54
C SER A 124 -12.07 2.36 -4.19
N ASP A 125 -12.21 3.46 -3.51
CA ASP A 125 -12.74 4.72 -4.02
C ASP A 125 -11.66 5.52 -4.76
N GLU A 126 -12.01 6.67 -5.30
CA GLU A 126 -11.11 7.54 -6.06
C GLU A 126 -9.91 8.02 -5.21
N ALA A 127 -10.16 8.33 -3.93
CA ALA A 127 -9.11 8.76 -3.03
C ALA A 127 -8.07 7.65 -2.78
N ALA A 128 -8.54 6.41 -2.57
CA ALA A 128 -7.65 5.26 -2.42
C ALA A 128 -6.86 4.96 -3.71
N TYR A 129 -7.44 5.19 -4.88
CA TYR A 129 -6.71 5.09 -6.15
C TYR A 129 -5.58 6.10 -6.24
N SER A 130 -5.86 7.35 -5.93
CA SER A 130 -4.88 8.41 -5.88
C SER A 130 -3.72 8.03 -4.94
N ASP A 131 -4.03 7.57 -3.74
CA ASP A 131 -3.04 7.14 -2.76
C ASP A 131 -2.16 5.98 -3.27
N PHE A 132 -2.74 5.00 -3.98
CA PHE A 132 -1.96 3.90 -4.57
C PHE A 132 -0.96 4.40 -5.62
N ILE A 133 -1.36 5.36 -6.45
CA ILE A 133 -0.49 5.92 -7.49
C ILE A 133 0.64 6.74 -6.83
N VAL A 134 0.30 7.57 -5.87
CA VAL A 134 1.28 8.37 -5.11
C VAL A 134 2.30 7.47 -4.40
N ALA A 135 1.83 6.40 -3.77
CA ALA A 135 2.68 5.46 -3.02
C ALA A 135 3.65 4.64 -3.90
N ARG A 136 3.57 4.71 -5.24
CA ARG A 136 4.55 4.05 -6.13
C ARG A 136 5.95 4.63 -6.00
N SER A 137 6.08 5.90 -5.66
CA SER A 137 7.36 6.51 -5.38
C SER A 137 7.66 6.50 -3.88
N SER A 138 8.92 6.35 -3.51
CA SER A 138 9.35 6.41 -2.10
C SER A 138 9.04 7.78 -1.46
N VAL A 139 9.14 8.84 -2.24
CA VAL A 139 8.80 10.20 -1.81
C VAL A 139 7.29 10.33 -1.61
N GLY A 140 6.48 9.84 -2.56
CA GLY A 140 5.02 9.86 -2.46
C GLY A 140 4.51 9.04 -1.26
N ALA A 141 5.04 7.83 -1.06
CA ALA A 141 4.71 7.02 0.11
C ALA A 141 5.00 7.78 1.42
N LYS A 142 6.17 8.45 1.49
CA LYS A 142 6.55 9.24 2.65
C LYS A 142 5.64 10.46 2.85
N ILE A 143 5.28 11.17 1.79
CA ILE A 143 4.34 12.29 1.84
C ILE A 143 3.00 11.84 2.42
N LEU A 144 2.47 10.68 1.97
CA LEU A 144 1.20 10.14 2.49
C LEU A 144 1.23 9.83 3.99
N GLU A 145 2.38 9.37 4.53
CA GLU A 145 2.56 9.16 5.97
C GLU A 145 2.39 10.46 6.79
N TYR A 146 2.70 11.60 6.19
CA TYR A 146 2.63 12.91 6.82
C TYR A 146 1.37 13.70 6.50
N ARG A 147 0.45 13.18 5.70
CA ARG A 147 -0.83 13.85 5.42
C ARG A 147 -1.59 14.16 6.71
N GLY A 148 -2.04 15.40 6.85
CA GLY A 148 -2.68 15.92 8.06
C GLY A 148 -1.72 16.24 9.22
N LYS A 149 -0.40 16.15 9.02
CA LYS A 149 0.61 16.46 10.04
C LYS A 149 1.42 17.70 9.70
N LEU A 150 2.03 18.27 10.74
CA LEU A 150 2.99 19.36 10.57
C LEU A 150 4.32 18.80 10.07
N VAL A 151 4.86 19.41 9.03
CA VAL A 151 6.14 19.06 8.42
C VAL A 151 7.06 20.28 8.37
N LEU A 152 8.37 20.03 8.46
CA LEU A 152 9.38 21.02 8.14
C LEU A 152 9.64 20.95 6.63
N VAL A 153 9.47 22.07 5.94
CA VAL A 153 9.76 22.19 4.51
C VAL A 153 10.84 23.23 4.32
N ARG A 154 11.84 22.92 3.52
CA ARG A 154 12.86 23.87 3.05
C ARG A 154 12.87 23.89 1.53
N THR A 155 13.21 25.04 0.94
CA THR A 155 13.36 25.18 -0.50
C THR A 155 14.83 25.28 -0.87
N GLN A 156 15.17 24.81 -2.04
CA GLN A 156 16.50 24.93 -2.61
C GLN A 156 16.39 25.37 -4.07
N GLY A 157 16.93 26.55 -4.38
CA GLY A 157 16.94 27.09 -5.74
C GLY A 157 15.60 27.68 -6.21
N LYS A 158 14.53 27.68 -5.36
CA LYS A 158 13.23 28.27 -5.70
C LYS A 158 12.47 28.70 -4.44
N LYS A 159 11.45 29.53 -4.60
CA LYS A 159 10.43 29.78 -3.58
C LYS A 159 9.29 28.78 -3.71
N LEU A 160 8.65 28.44 -2.59
CA LEU A 160 7.44 27.62 -2.60
C LEU A 160 6.34 28.29 -3.44
N GLY A 161 5.72 27.50 -4.33
CA GLY A 161 4.68 27.98 -5.24
C GLY A 161 5.19 28.85 -6.39
N ASP A 162 6.50 29.09 -6.50
CA ASP A 162 7.09 29.85 -7.60
C ASP A 162 7.76 28.87 -8.60
N HIS A 163 7.49 29.05 -9.87
CA HIS A 163 8.09 28.29 -10.96
C HIS A 163 9.37 28.94 -11.55
N LYS A 164 9.77 30.11 -11.02
CA LYS A 164 10.99 30.78 -11.47
C LYS A 164 12.21 30.23 -10.73
N PRO A 165 13.26 29.82 -11.45
CA PRO A 165 14.51 29.38 -10.82
C PRO A 165 15.16 30.53 -10.05
N LEU A 166 15.72 30.19 -8.88
CA LEU A 166 16.48 31.09 -8.03
C LEU A 166 17.93 30.58 -7.92
N PRO A 167 18.88 31.42 -7.46
CA PRO A 167 20.23 30.95 -7.16
C PRO A 167 20.23 29.74 -6.23
N ILE A 168 21.14 28.79 -6.47
CA ILE A 168 21.21 27.50 -5.74
C ILE A 168 21.40 27.71 -4.22
N THR A 169 21.96 28.85 -3.82
CA THR A 169 22.15 29.21 -2.42
C THR A 169 20.87 29.69 -1.72
N TYR A 170 19.80 29.97 -2.47
CA TYR A 170 18.58 30.42 -1.87
C TYR A 170 17.93 29.28 -1.09
N SER A 171 17.57 29.54 0.16
CA SER A 171 16.85 28.61 1.02
C SER A 171 15.77 29.38 1.75
N GLU A 172 14.54 28.94 1.59
CA GLU A 172 13.39 29.34 2.38
C GLU A 172 12.94 28.14 3.17
N GLY A 173 12.40 28.34 4.37
CA GLY A 173 11.98 27.22 5.18
C GLY A 173 10.90 27.62 6.17
N GLY A 174 10.14 26.63 6.62
CA GLY A 174 9.07 26.85 7.60
C GLY A 174 8.34 25.59 7.98
N ARG A 175 7.39 25.74 8.92
CA ARG A 175 6.47 24.68 9.27
C ARG A 175 5.20 24.82 8.47
N PHE A 176 4.78 23.71 7.87
CA PHE A 176 3.58 23.63 7.05
C PHE A 176 2.73 22.45 7.52
N LEU A 177 1.41 22.60 7.43
CA LEU A 177 0.51 21.46 7.45
C LEU A 177 0.50 20.85 6.06
N LEU A 178 0.82 19.56 5.94
CA LEU A 178 0.68 18.80 4.71
C LEU A 178 -0.82 18.42 4.60
N GLU A 179 -1.58 19.18 3.85
CA GLU A 179 -3.05 19.11 3.84
C GLU A 179 -3.54 17.98 2.93
N ALA A 180 -3.01 17.91 1.71
CA ALA A 180 -3.40 16.92 0.70
C ALA A 180 -2.23 16.57 -0.20
N CYS A 181 -2.35 15.42 -0.87
CA CYS A 181 -1.44 14.97 -1.90
C CYS A 181 -2.24 14.19 -2.93
N ASP A 182 -2.09 14.56 -4.19
CA ASP A 182 -2.55 13.81 -5.36
C ASP A 182 -1.34 13.32 -6.18
N PRO A 183 -1.50 12.58 -7.29
CA PRO A 183 -0.37 12.06 -8.08
C PRO A 183 0.58 13.11 -8.66
N HIS A 184 0.17 14.37 -8.72
CA HIS A 184 0.94 15.45 -9.33
C HIS A 184 1.31 16.54 -8.34
N THR A 185 0.46 16.78 -7.33
CA THR A 185 0.52 17.99 -6.51
C THR A 185 0.47 17.67 -5.02
N VAL A 186 1.27 18.37 -4.24
CA VAL A 186 1.23 18.40 -2.78
C VAL A 186 0.70 19.76 -2.35
N THR A 187 -0.34 19.77 -1.51
CA THR A 187 -0.90 20.97 -0.91
C THR A 187 -0.33 21.19 0.48
N LEU A 188 0.33 22.29 0.66
CA LEU A 188 0.93 22.73 1.93
C LEU A 188 0.20 23.98 2.43
N GLN A 189 -0.11 24.05 3.73
CA GLN A 189 -0.61 25.27 4.37
C GLN A 189 0.44 25.82 5.32
N ASN A 190 0.86 27.04 5.09
CA ASN A 190 1.78 27.74 6.00
C ASN A 190 1.10 27.98 7.35
N VAL A 191 1.72 27.52 8.43
CA VAL A 191 1.13 27.58 9.78
C VAL A 191 1.00 29.02 10.28
N ALA A 192 1.95 29.89 9.91
CA ALA A 192 1.96 31.27 10.41
C ALA A 192 1.00 32.19 9.64
N SER A 193 0.88 32.03 8.33
CA SER A 193 0.05 32.90 7.48
C SER A 193 -1.30 32.29 7.10
N GLY A 194 -1.47 30.97 7.25
CA GLY A 194 -2.64 30.23 6.74
C GLY A 194 -2.68 30.10 5.21
N GLN A 195 -1.70 30.67 4.51
CA GLN A 195 -1.64 30.63 3.05
C GLN A 195 -1.42 29.19 2.55
N LYS A 196 -2.19 28.76 1.54
CA LYS A 196 -2.00 27.49 0.85
C LYS A 196 -1.03 27.66 -0.32
N VAL A 197 -0.16 26.66 -0.47
CA VAL A 197 0.83 26.57 -1.53
C VAL A 197 0.70 25.21 -2.19
N PHE A 198 0.79 25.19 -3.51
CA PHE A 198 0.72 23.99 -4.33
C PHE A 198 2.08 23.74 -4.97
N GLU A 199 2.63 22.55 -4.77
CA GLU A 199 3.93 22.15 -5.32
C GLU A 199 3.82 20.83 -6.05
N GLN A 200 4.59 20.66 -7.12
CA GLN A 200 4.66 19.40 -7.85
C GLN A 200 5.35 18.34 -6.98
N ILE A 201 4.79 17.15 -6.91
CA ILE A 201 5.31 16.04 -6.08
C ILE A 201 6.73 15.65 -6.46
N GLU A 202 7.09 15.76 -7.73
CA GLU A 202 8.42 15.45 -8.27
C GLU A 202 9.53 16.36 -7.73
N ASN A 203 9.17 17.54 -7.23
CA ASN A 203 10.10 18.50 -6.64
C ASN A 203 10.44 18.19 -5.17
N PHE A 204 9.74 17.22 -4.55
CA PHE A 204 9.95 16.87 -3.15
C PHE A 204 11.07 15.83 -2.98
N PHE A 205 11.89 16.04 -1.97
CA PHE A 205 12.91 15.11 -1.52
C PHE A 205 12.81 14.96 0.00
N VAL A 206 12.93 13.72 0.47
CA VAL A 206 12.99 13.44 1.91
C VAL A 206 14.43 13.64 2.39
N SER A 207 14.61 14.35 3.49
CA SER A 207 15.88 14.59 4.13
C SER A 207 15.72 14.57 5.65
N ARG A 208 16.85 14.74 6.37
CA ARG A 208 16.83 14.93 7.82
C ARG A 208 17.50 16.25 8.16
N ASP A 209 16.91 16.97 9.10
CA ASP A 209 17.53 18.15 9.68
C ASP A 209 18.76 17.74 10.48
N ALA A 210 19.92 18.31 10.15
CA ALA A 210 21.19 17.92 10.76
C ALA A 210 21.28 18.26 12.25
N ALA A 211 20.56 19.27 12.72
CA ALA A 211 20.60 19.72 14.10
C ALA A 211 19.66 18.92 15.01
N THR A 212 18.47 18.56 14.49
CA THR A 212 17.41 17.94 15.28
C THR A 212 17.23 16.45 14.97
N GLY A 213 17.78 15.95 13.87
CA GLY A 213 17.52 14.60 13.36
C GLY A 213 16.11 14.39 12.82
N GLN A 214 15.25 15.42 12.85
CA GLN A 214 13.87 15.34 12.41
C GLN A 214 13.81 15.18 10.88
N GLU A 215 12.90 14.33 10.39
CA GLU A 215 12.62 14.26 8.95
C GLU A 215 11.99 15.56 8.45
N MET A 216 12.43 15.99 7.28
CA MET A 216 11.95 17.17 6.60
C MET A 216 11.83 16.93 5.11
N PHE A 217 11.07 17.77 4.44
CA PHE A 217 10.97 17.79 2.99
C PHE A 217 11.79 18.94 2.43
N ILE A 218 12.58 18.65 1.40
CA ILE A 218 13.26 19.67 0.58
C ILE A 218 12.49 19.78 -0.73
N VAL A 219 12.09 20.98 -1.09
CA VAL A 219 11.48 21.28 -2.39
C VAL A 219 12.53 21.99 -3.24
N ARG A 220 12.86 21.41 -4.38
CA ARG A 220 13.80 21.97 -5.35
C ARG A 220 13.29 21.78 -6.77
N GLU A 221 13.73 22.61 -7.69
CA GLU A 221 13.44 22.42 -9.09
C GLU A 221 14.18 21.16 -9.59
N THR A 222 13.43 20.23 -10.18
CA THR A 222 14.03 19.08 -10.84
C THR A 222 14.63 19.59 -12.15
N ARG A 223 15.94 19.58 -12.28
CA ARG A 223 16.58 19.87 -13.56
C ARG A 223 16.22 18.76 -14.53
N ALA A 224 15.54 19.11 -15.62
CA ALA A 224 15.33 18.25 -16.77
C ALA A 224 16.64 17.82 -17.41
#